data_b2d048f5cbeef2e16eb6401584b3e3d2
#
_entry.id   b2d048f5cbeef2e16eb6401584b3e3d2
#
_cell.length_a   1.000
_cell.length_b   1.000
_cell.length_c   1.000
_cell.angle_alpha   90.00
_cell.angle_beta   90.00
_cell.angle_gamma   90.00
#
_symmetry.space_group_name_H-M   'P 1'
#
loop_
_entity.id
_entity.type
_entity.pdbx_description
1 polymer ?
#
loop_
_entity_poly.entity_id
_entity_poly.type
_entity_poly.pdbx_seq_one_letter_code
_entity_poly.pdbx_strand_id
1 'polypeptide(L)'
;AGTLESNDAVITVAEAPAGSRIIIDLESSVKAAYGDAIEAVIRDACREAGIEDAEVDVRDKGALDCTIRARTLTAITRAGL
;
A
#
# COMPACT_ATOMS: atom_id res chain seq x y z
N ALA A 1 7.86 -17.86 8.33
CA ALA A 1 8.84 -16.89 7.98
C ALA A 1 8.31 -15.50 8.24
N GLY A 2 8.87 -14.71 8.99
CA GLY A 2 8.47 -13.35 9.24
C GLY A 2 9.46 -12.33 8.70
N THR A 3 10.36 -12.76 7.85
CA THR A 3 11.40 -11.88 7.33
C THR A 3 11.00 -11.30 6.00
N LEU A 4 11.04 -9.98 5.89
CA LEU A 4 10.79 -9.28 4.65
C LEU A 4 12.03 -9.36 3.78
N GLU A 5 11.91 -9.96 2.62
CA GLU A 5 13.01 -10.11 1.67
C GLU A 5 13.20 -8.86 0.81
N SER A 6 14.38 -8.73 0.19
CA SER A 6 14.64 -7.68 -0.78
C SER A 6 13.63 -7.76 -1.92
N ASN A 7 13.25 -6.62 -2.47
CA ASN A 7 12.28 -6.52 -3.57
C ASN A 7 10.87 -6.98 -3.20
N ASP A 8 10.54 -6.97 -1.92
CA ASP A 8 9.20 -7.31 -1.45
C ASP A 8 8.60 -6.16 -0.63
N ALA A 9 7.32 -6.27 -0.34
CA ALA A 9 6.58 -5.29 0.45
C ALA A 9 5.51 -5.98 1.30
N VAL A 10 5.28 -5.44 2.48
CA VAL A 10 4.15 -5.84 3.33
C VAL A 10 3.18 -4.67 3.38
N ILE A 11 1.94 -4.91 3.00
CA ILE A 11 0.90 -3.89 2.95
C ILE A 11 -0.29 -4.35 3.79
N THR A 12 -0.71 -3.50 4.71
CA THR A 12 -1.88 -3.72 5.56
C THR A 12 -2.88 -2.59 5.30
N VAL A 13 -4.11 -2.94 5.03
CA VAL A 13 -5.19 -1.99 4.79
C VAL A 13 -6.22 -2.12 5.90
N ALA A 14 -6.63 -0.98 6.46
CA ALA A 14 -7.68 -0.91 7.46
C ALA A 14 -8.73 0.11 7.02
N GLU A 15 -9.97 -0.10 7.47
CA GLU A 15 -11.05 0.83 7.22
C GLU A 15 -10.80 2.15 7.95
N ALA A 16 -11.08 3.27 7.32
CA ALA A 16 -10.97 4.60 7.91
C ALA A 16 -12.34 5.27 7.93
N PRO A 17 -12.57 6.24 8.84
CA PRO A 17 -13.82 7.00 8.86
C PRO A 17 -14.10 7.70 7.53
N ALA A 18 -15.37 7.86 7.20
CA ALA A 18 -15.78 8.55 5.98
C ALA A 18 -15.21 9.98 5.95
N GLY A 19 -14.65 10.37 4.81
CA GLY A 19 -14.01 11.66 4.63
C GLY A 19 -12.54 11.71 4.99
N SER A 20 -11.99 10.63 5.53
CA SER A 20 -10.56 10.55 5.89
C SER A 20 -9.65 10.44 4.68
N ARG A 21 -10.19 9.98 3.56
CA ARG A 21 -9.45 9.70 2.33
C ARG A 21 -8.45 8.56 2.52
N ILE A 22 -7.54 8.40 1.57
CA ILE A 22 -6.51 7.37 1.66
C ILE A 22 -5.34 7.93 2.47
N ILE A 23 -5.10 7.34 3.63
CA ILE A 23 -3.99 7.71 4.50
C ILE A 23 -2.92 6.64 4.32
N ILE A 24 -1.75 7.04 3.85
CA ILE A 24 -0.66 6.12 3.58
C ILE A 24 0.48 6.39 4.56
N ASP A 25 0.82 5.38 5.34
CA ASP A 25 2.01 5.39 6.19
C ASP A 25 3.04 4.50 5.52
N LEU A 26 4.04 5.13 4.92
CA LEU A 26 5.04 4.46 4.09
C LEU A 26 6.39 4.42 4.79
N GLU A 27 6.89 3.22 4.99
CA GLU A 27 8.26 2.96 5.42
C GLU A 27 8.94 2.17 4.31
N SER A 28 10.01 2.74 3.73
CA SER A 28 10.68 2.14 2.59
C SER A 28 12.16 2.46 2.62
N SER A 29 12.99 1.48 2.23
CA SER A 29 14.43 1.69 2.06
C SER A 29 14.76 2.61 0.89
N VAL A 30 13.81 2.83 -0.02
CA VAL A 30 13.98 3.67 -1.22
C VAL A 30 13.03 4.88 -1.22
N LYS A 31 12.48 5.23 -0.07
CA LYS A 31 11.48 6.29 0.07
C LYS A 31 11.97 7.64 -0.46
N ALA A 32 13.24 7.98 -0.22
CA ALA A 32 13.80 9.25 -0.66
C ALA A 32 13.76 9.42 -2.18
N ALA A 33 13.91 8.30 -2.93
CA ALA A 33 13.93 8.34 -4.39
C ALA A 33 12.57 8.01 -5.02
N TYR A 34 11.79 7.11 -4.40
CA TYR A 34 10.60 6.53 -5.02
C TYR A 34 9.33 6.61 -4.16
N GLY A 35 9.36 7.30 -3.03
CA GLY A 35 8.21 7.38 -2.13
C GLY A 35 6.95 7.88 -2.82
N ASP A 36 7.04 8.94 -3.59
CA ASP A 36 5.89 9.52 -4.30
C ASP A 36 5.31 8.54 -5.33
N ALA A 37 6.18 7.83 -6.05
CA ALA A 37 5.76 6.84 -7.03
C ALA A 37 5.05 5.66 -6.35
N ILE A 38 5.55 5.21 -5.21
CA ILE A 38 4.94 4.13 -4.43
C ILE A 38 3.54 4.55 -3.95
N GLU A 39 3.42 5.74 -3.40
CA GLU A 39 2.13 6.25 -2.95
C GLU A 39 1.14 6.38 -4.10
N ALA A 40 1.60 6.82 -5.27
CA ALA A 40 0.75 6.94 -6.45
C ALA A 40 0.19 5.58 -6.88
N VAL A 41 1.01 4.53 -6.86
CA VAL A 41 0.58 3.17 -7.20
C VAL A 41 -0.48 2.68 -6.19
N ILE A 42 -0.27 2.94 -4.91
CA ILE A 42 -1.21 2.52 -3.86
C ILE A 42 -2.54 3.26 -4.00
N ARG A 43 -2.51 4.57 -4.21
CA ARG A 43 -3.73 5.36 -4.39
C ARG A 43 -4.51 4.91 -5.62
N ASP A 44 -3.80 4.60 -6.70
CA ASP A 44 -4.40 4.12 -7.94
C ASP A 44 -5.07 2.76 -7.74
N ALA A 45 -4.41 1.85 -7.03
CA ALA A 45 -4.99 0.55 -6.69
C ALA A 45 -6.25 0.69 -5.84
N CYS A 46 -6.24 1.57 -4.85
CA CYS A 46 -7.42 1.85 -4.03
C CYS A 46 -8.56 2.41 -4.87
N ARG A 47 -8.27 3.34 -5.76
CA ARG A 47 -9.27 3.92 -6.65
C ARG A 47 -9.89 2.86 -7.56
N GLU A 48 -9.07 1.99 -8.12
CA GLU A 48 -9.53 0.89 -8.98
C GLU A 48 -10.45 -0.07 -8.22
N ALA A 49 -10.17 -0.29 -6.94
CA ALA A 49 -10.99 -1.14 -6.08
C ALA A 49 -12.24 -0.42 -5.55
N GLY A 50 -12.41 0.86 -5.84
CA GLY A 50 -13.55 1.64 -5.36
C GLY A 50 -13.44 2.08 -3.91
N ILE A 51 -12.24 2.12 -3.37
CA ILE A 51 -11.99 2.52 -1.98
C ILE A 51 -11.74 4.04 -1.93
N GLU A 52 -12.54 4.75 -1.14
CA GLU A 52 -12.40 6.19 -0.94
C GLU A 52 -11.70 6.56 0.36
N ASP A 53 -11.92 5.76 1.41
CA ASP A 53 -11.38 6.03 2.74
C ASP A 53 -10.75 4.76 3.29
N ALA A 54 -9.45 4.80 3.51
CA ALA A 54 -8.74 3.66 4.08
C ALA A 54 -7.41 4.13 4.68
N GLU A 55 -6.92 3.37 5.64
CA GLU A 55 -5.61 3.56 6.21
C GLU A 55 -4.71 2.44 5.70
N VAL A 56 -3.62 2.81 5.04
CA VAL A 56 -2.71 1.86 4.40
C VAL A 56 -1.35 1.98 5.06
N ASP A 57 -0.90 0.89 5.67
CA ASP A 57 0.44 0.79 6.24
C ASP A 57 1.30 -0.01 5.28
N VAL A 58 2.39 0.60 4.83
CA VAL A 58 3.26 0.01 3.81
C VAL A 58 4.68 -0.08 4.33
N ARG A 59 5.24 -1.27 4.27
CA ARG A 59 6.64 -1.52 4.55
C ARG A 59 7.28 -2.12 3.31
N ASP A 60 8.10 -1.33 2.66
CA ASP A 60 8.68 -1.67 1.36
C ASP A 60 10.20 -1.82 1.42
N LYS A 61 10.72 -2.85 0.75
CA LYS A 61 12.15 -3.07 0.56
C LYS A 61 12.49 -3.16 -0.93
N GLY A 62 12.09 -2.13 -1.69
CA GLY A 62 12.42 -2.05 -3.09
C GLY A 62 11.55 -2.89 -4.00
N ALA A 63 10.30 -3.13 -3.63
CA ALA A 63 9.37 -3.88 -4.46
C ALA A 63 9.09 -3.14 -5.77
N LEU A 64 8.83 -3.89 -6.83
CA LEU A 64 8.40 -3.32 -8.10
C LEU A 64 6.95 -2.80 -8.00
N ASP A 65 6.60 -1.83 -8.84
CA ASP A 65 5.27 -1.22 -8.85
C ASP A 65 4.16 -2.28 -8.98
N CYS A 66 4.34 -3.27 -9.86
CA CYS A 66 3.37 -4.33 -10.03
C CYS A 66 3.19 -5.17 -8.75
N THR A 67 4.26 -5.39 -8.01
CA THR A 67 4.21 -6.12 -6.73
C THR A 67 3.45 -5.30 -5.69
N ILE A 68 3.74 -4.01 -5.58
CA ILE A 68 3.05 -3.10 -4.65
C ILE A 68 1.56 -3.06 -4.96
N ARG A 69 1.21 -2.93 -6.23
CA ARG A 69 -0.18 -2.92 -6.68
C ARG A 69 -0.91 -4.21 -6.32
N ALA A 70 -0.30 -5.36 -6.64
CA ALA A 70 -0.89 -6.66 -6.35
C ALA A 70 -1.09 -6.87 -4.85
N ARG A 71 -0.11 -6.49 -4.05
CA ARG A 71 -0.17 -6.61 -2.59
C ARG A 71 -1.22 -5.69 -1.99
N THR A 72 -1.37 -4.49 -2.53
CA THR A 72 -2.39 -3.54 -2.09
C THR A 72 -3.79 -4.10 -2.36
N LEU A 73 -4.04 -4.62 -3.54
CA LEU A 73 -5.32 -5.22 -3.90
C LEU A 73 -5.65 -6.43 -3.02
N THR A 74 -4.65 -7.27 -2.75
CA THR A 74 -4.82 -8.41 -1.84
C THR A 74 -5.15 -7.94 -0.42
N ALA A 75 -4.47 -6.91 0.07
CA ALA A 75 -4.71 -6.38 1.41
C ALA A 75 -6.12 -5.79 1.54
N ILE A 76 -6.60 -5.10 0.50
CA ILE A 76 -7.97 -4.57 0.45
C ILE A 76 -8.98 -5.72 0.57
N THR A 77 -8.76 -6.79 -0.18
CA THR A 77 -9.63 -7.98 -0.13
C THR A 77 -9.63 -8.61 1.27
N ARG A 78 -8.46 -8.75 1.87
CA ARG A 78 -8.33 -9.32 3.23
C ARG A 78 -8.97 -8.46 4.30
N ALA A 79 -8.99 -7.16 4.11
CA ALA A 79 -9.62 -6.22 5.04
C ALA A 79 -11.16 -6.23 4.91
N GLY A 80 -11.71 -6.88 3.91
CA GLY A 80 -13.15 -6.95 3.69
C GLY A 80 -13.74 -5.68 3.07
N LEU A 81 -12.92 -4.91 2.43
CA LEU A 81 -13.32 -3.64 1.83
C LEU A 81 -13.72 -3.80 0.36
#